data_85317bb349eb0763f7c6236b5430a9c7
#
_entry.id   85317bb349eb0763f7c6236b5430a9c7
#
_cell.length_a   1.000
_cell.length_b   1.000
_cell.length_c   1.000
_cell.angle_alpha   90.00
_cell.angle_beta   90.00
_cell.angle_gamma   90.00
#
_symmetry.space_group_name_H-M   'P 1'
#
loop_
_entity.id
_entity.type
_entity.pdbx_description
1 polymer ?
#
loop_
_entity_poly.entity_id
_entity_poly.type
_entity_poly.pdbx_seq_one_letter_code
_entity_poly.pdbx_strand_id
1 'polypeptide(L)'
;MNCIRCIFTRCALVSLLSSFAAATLAQHAAKPRPEPIKNIFWQPDQPQQGVPLFVTCELTAAAVKVAGTWHGKRLTFFRSEKPHLWYALAGVDLDAQSGPSDLKVSAHLRTGRWASGVKSVTIEPINASAGNVQVPEQYVQPSPEELKQIDHDGVLKKRAFALNTSRPLWSGSFGEPIDAPSTPSFGETRLMNEEKTSRHLGTDYPAKEGTTVRVSNSGVVVLARSMYYEGNIIIVNHGQRFFTVYMHLSRIDVHEGGRVRKGQTIGLSGATGRVSGPHLHFEAKWADSAVDPVQLVHLTLPDLKPPERSRAH
;
A
#
# COMPACT_ATOMS: atom_id res chain seq x y z
N MET A 1 31.91 -44.92 -80.24
CA MET A 1 32.98 -45.89 -80.62
C MET A 1 33.51 -46.50 -79.37
N ASN A 2 33.43 -47.82 -79.31
CA ASN A 2 34.12 -48.82 -78.47
C ASN A 2 33.85 -48.79 -76.97
N CYS A 3 33.09 -49.71 -76.43
CA CYS A 3 33.19 -51.17 -76.26
C CYS A 3 34.21 -51.60 -75.21
N ILE A 4 33.79 -52.32 -74.24
CA ILE A 4 34.13 -53.67 -73.81
C ILE A 4 34.06 -53.89 -72.29
N ARG A 5 33.11 -54.78 -71.93
CA ARG A 5 33.10 -56.01 -71.11
C ARG A 5 33.51 -56.02 -69.66
N CYS A 6 32.51 -56.32 -68.85
CA CYS A 6 32.33 -57.53 -68.00
C CYS A 6 33.56 -58.18 -67.38
N ILE A 7 33.56 -58.32 -66.04
CA ILE A 7 33.83 -59.60 -65.37
C ILE A 7 33.09 -59.64 -64.03
N PHE A 8 32.29 -60.72 -63.84
CA PHE A 8 31.63 -61.09 -62.59
C PHE A 8 32.62 -61.73 -61.64
N THR A 9 32.61 -61.30 -60.35
CA THR A 9 33.13 -62.13 -59.26
C THR A 9 32.17 -62.09 -58.09
N ARG A 10 31.59 -63.26 -57.82
CA ARG A 10 30.74 -63.52 -56.65
C ARG A 10 31.64 -63.57 -55.42
N CYS A 11 31.32 -62.79 -54.37
CA CYS A 11 31.81 -63.01 -53.00
C CYS A 11 30.64 -63.03 -52.03
N ALA A 12 30.63 -64.05 -51.19
CA ALA A 12 29.58 -64.42 -50.28
C ALA A 12 29.39 -63.43 -49.21
N LEU A 13 28.14 -63.03 -48.95
CA LEU A 13 27.73 -62.26 -47.78
C LEU A 13 27.66 -63.18 -46.57
N VAL A 14 28.49 -62.92 -45.60
CA VAL A 14 28.31 -63.41 -44.21
C VAL A 14 27.56 -62.34 -43.49
N SER A 15 26.28 -62.54 -43.16
CA SER A 15 25.43 -61.66 -42.40
C SER A 15 25.71 -61.89 -40.89
N LEU A 16 26.45 -60.97 -40.25
CA LEU A 16 26.47 -60.84 -38.79
C LEU A 16 25.28 -60.03 -38.34
N LEU A 17 24.29 -60.68 -37.75
CA LEU A 17 23.20 -60.00 -36.98
C LEU A 17 23.79 -59.56 -35.64
N SER A 18 24.15 -58.29 -35.52
CA SER A 18 24.41 -57.63 -34.23
C SER A 18 23.10 -57.14 -33.66
N SER A 19 22.56 -57.85 -32.68
CA SER A 19 21.41 -57.45 -31.88
C SER A 19 21.79 -56.25 -30.97
N PHE A 20 21.47 -55.04 -31.43
CA PHE A 20 21.50 -53.85 -30.57
C PHE A 20 20.29 -53.91 -29.61
N ALA A 21 20.51 -54.32 -28.38
CA ALA A 21 19.57 -54.16 -27.31
C ALA A 21 19.51 -52.64 -26.98
N ALA A 22 18.50 -51.95 -27.46
CA ALA A 22 18.19 -50.58 -27.08
C ALA A 22 17.67 -50.59 -25.64
N ALA A 23 18.56 -50.32 -24.68
CA ALA A 23 18.17 -50.05 -23.29
C ALA A 23 17.43 -48.69 -23.29
N THR A 24 16.11 -48.73 -23.27
CA THR A 24 15.25 -47.60 -23.01
C THR A 24 15.45 -47.17 -21.55
N LEU A 25 16.35 -46.21 -21.32
CA LEU A 25 16.42 -45.44 -20.09
C LEU A 25 15.12 -44.64 -20.00
N ALA A 26 14.14 -45.17 -19.25
CA ALA A 26 12.98 -44.42 -18.82
C ALA A 26 13.49 -43.26 -17.96
N GLN A 27 13.66 -42.10 -18.56
CA GLN A 27 13.85 -40.86 -17.83
C GLN A 27 12.60 -40.66 -17.01
N HIS A 28 12.69 -40.96 -15.70
CA HIS A 28 11.71 -40.50 -14.71
C HIS A 28 11.74 -38.98 -14.75
N ALA A 29 10.83 -38.37 -15.49
CA ALA A 29 10.60 -36.94 -15.44
C ALA A 29 10.28 -36.62 -13.98
N ALA A 30 11.21 -36.01 -13.28
CA ALA A 30 11.01 -35.55 -11.92
C ALA A 30 9.77 -34.66 -11.93
N LYS A 31 8.78 -34.98 -11.07
CA LYS A 31 7.59 -34.14 -10.91
C LYS A 31 8.05 -32.68 -10.77
N PRO A 32 7.49 -31.76 -11.53
CA PRO A 32 7.85 -30.35 -11.44
C PRO A 32 7.71 -29.92 -9.99
N ARG A 33 8.79 -29.39 -9.41
CA ARG A 33 8.75 -28.87 -8.03
C ARG A 33 7.73 -27.75 -8.00
N PRO A 34 6.79 -27.73 -7.07
CA PRO A 34 5.80 -26.67 -6.99
C PRO A 34 6.52 -25.32 -6.84
N GLU A 35 6.02 -24.32 -7.56
CA GLU A 35 6.51 -22.95 -7.47
C GLU A 35 6.41 -22.48 -6.03
N PRO A 36 7.48 -21.88 -5.46
CA PRO A 36 7.50 -21.48 -4.06
C PRO A 36 6.46 -20.41 -3.72
N ILE A 37 6.11 -19.52 -4.64
CA ILE A 37 4.98 -18.61 -4.53
C ILE A 37 3.76 -19.32 -5.11
N LYS A 38 2.86 -19.76 -4.23
CA LYS A 38 1.66 -20.50 -4.60
C LYS A 38 0.59 -19.56 -5.15
N ASN A 39 0.38 -18.42 -4.45
CA ASN A 39 -0.64 -17.45 -4.83
C ASN A 39 -0.29 -16.05 -4.34
N ILE A 40 -0.77 -15.05 -5.07
CA ILE A 40 -0.78 -13.64 -4.67
C ILE A 40 -2.21 -13.17 -4.91
N PHE A 41 -2.87 -12.63 -3.88
CA PHE A 41 -4.20 -12.08 -3.97
C PHE A 41 -4.29 -10.80 -3.12
N TRP A 42 -5.32 -10.02 -3.34
CA TRP A 42 -5.51 -8.71 -2.74
C TRP A 42 -6.97 -8.41 -2.47
N GLN A 43 -7.19 -7.41 -1.63
CA GLN A 43 -8.51 -6.83 -1.33
C GLN A 43 -8.41 -5.31 -1.40
N PRO A 44 -9.41 -4.63 -2.03
CA PRO A 44 -10.59 -5.18 -2.71
C PRO A 44 -10.22 -5.88 -4.02
N ASP A 45 -11.06 -6.80 -4.51
CA ASP A 45 -10.80 -7.61 -5.70
C ASP A 45 -10.71 -6.78 -6.99
N GLN A 46 -11.45 -5.67 -7.03
CA GLN A 46 -11.43 -4.68 -8.11
C GLN A 46 -10.92 -3.33 -7.58
N PRO A 47 -9.61 -3.15 -7.48
CA PRO A 47 -9.05 -1.91 -6.95
C PRO A 47 -9.24 -0.76 -7.94
N GLN A 48 -9.62 0.39 -7.40
CA GLN A 48 -9.72 1.66 -8.12
C GLN A 48 -8.53 2.57 -7.77
N GLN A 49 -8.34 3.64 -8.55
CA GLN A 49 -7.47 4.74 -8.17
C GLN A 49 -7.81 5.24 -6.76
N GLY A 50 -6.80 5.45 -5.92
CA GLY A 50 -6.96 5.94 -4.57
C GLY A 50 -7.41 4.92 -3.53
N VAL A 51 -7.56 3.62 -3.82
CA VAL A 51 -7.97 2.68 -2.76
C VAL A 51 -6.79 2.12 -1.98
N PRO A 52 -6.96 1.83 -0.66
CA PRO A 52 -6.03 1.01 0.09
C PRO A 52 -6.10 -0.44 -0.39
N LEU A 53 -4.94 -1.12 -0.43
CA LEU A 53 -4.81 -2.47 -0.95
C LEU A 53 -4.19 -3.38 0.11
N PHE A 54 -4.89 -4.43 0.53
CA PHE A 54 -4.34 -5.46 1.40
C PHE A 54 -3.90 -6.66 0.55
N VAL A 55 -2.60 -6.91 0.52
CA VAL A 55 -1.98 -7.96 -0.31
C VAL A 55 -1.62 -9.16 0.56
N THR A 56 -1.99 -10.35 0.09
CA THR A 56 -1.61 -11.63 0.67
C THR A 56 -0.74 -12.43 -0.30
N CYS A 57 0.40 -12.91 0.18
CA CYS A 57 1.27 -13.83 -0.54
C CYS A 57 1.27 -15.18 0.17
N GLU A 58 0.82 -16.23 -0.54
CA GLU A 58 0.83 -17.62 -0.06
C GLU A 58 2.04 -18.36 -0.65
N LEU A 59 2.80 -19.01 0.21
CA LEU A 59 3.99 -19.77 -0.18
C LEU A 59 3.78 -21.28 -0.01
N THR A 60 4.46 -22.10 -0.79
CA THR A 60 4.53 -23.56 -0.61
C THR A 60 5.68 -23.98 0.31
N ALA A 61 6.59 -23.06 0.62
CA ALA A 61 7.78 -23.30 1.44
C ALA A 61 8.02 -22.16 2.44
N ALA A 62 8.72 -22.46 3.52
CA ALA A 62 9.05 -21.45 4.52
C ALA A 62 10.03 -20.42 3.97
N ALA A 63 9.71 -19.13 4.17
CA ALA A 63 10.54 -18.00 3.81
C ALA A 63 11.12 -17.29 5.04
N VAL A 64 12.29 -16.68 4.86
CA VAL A 64 12.92 -15.76 5.82
C VAL A 64 12.36 -14.35 5.62
N LYS A 65 12.10 -13.96 4.35
CA LYS A 65 11.69 -12.63 3.97
C LYS A 65 10.82 -12.69 2.71
N VAL A 66 9.79 -11.86 2.67
CA VAL A 66 9.02 -11.55 1.46
C VAL A 66 9.05 -10.05 1.27
N ALA A 67 9.21 -9.62 0.04
CA ALA A 67 9.20 -8.22 -0.37
C ALA A 67 8.55 -8.10 -1.75
N GLY A 68 8.15 -6.91 -2.12
CA GLY A 68 7.58 -6.67 -3.44
C GLY A 68 7.75 -5.24 -3.90
N THR A 69 7.23 -4.97 -5.08
CA THR A 69 7.08 -3.63 -5.63
C THR A 69 5.69 -3.46 -6.22
N TRP A 70 5.11 -2.30 -6.01
CA TRP A 70 3.82 -1.87 -6.49
C TRP A 70 3.91 -0.42 -6.93
N HIS A 71 3.54 -0.10 -8.18
CA HIS A 71 3.68 1.26 -8.74
C HIS A 71 5.08 1.88 -8.52
N GLY A 72 6.14 1.10 -8.71
CA GLY A 72 7.52 1.54 -8.48
C GLY A 72 7.90 1.72 -7.00
N LYS A 73 6.96 1.58 -6.07
CA LYS A 73 7.18 1.74 -4.63
C LYS A 73 7.46 0.38 -3.98
N ARG A 74 8.34 0.38 -2.99
CA ARG A 74 8.65 -0.84 -2.21
C ARG A 74 7.46 -1.25 -1.37
N LEU A 75 7.04 -2.49 -1.52
CA LEU A 75 6.02 -3.16 -0.72
C LEU A 75 6.71 -4.05 0.33
N THR A 76 6.41 -3.79 1.60
CA THR A 76 6.99 -4.52 2.73
C THR A 76 5.99 -5.53 3.25
N PHE A 77 6.34 -6.81 3.19
CA PHE A 77 5.53 -7.88 3.75
C PHE A 77 5.93 -8.19 5.19
N PHE A 78 4.96 -8.57 5.99
CA PHE A 78 5.14 -9.14 7.32
C PHE A 78 4.52 -10.52 7.39
N ARG A 79 5.04 -11.33 8.32
CA ARG A 79 4.61 -12.71 8.48
C ARG A 79 3.26 -12.76 9.18
N SER A 80 2.34 -13.55 8.65
CA SER A 80 1.09 -13.94 9.31
C SER A 80 1.34 -14.97 10.43
N GLU A 81 0.40 -15.11 11.35
CA GLU A 81 0.36 -16.25 12.28
C GLU A 81 0.08 -17.56 11.57
N LYS A 82 -0.65 -17.54 10.45
CA LYS A 82 -0.86 -18.73 9.62
C LYS A 82 0.44 -19.07 8.88
N PRO A 83 0.88 -20.34 8.95
CA PRO A 83 2.07 -20.78 8.22
C PRO A 83 1.99 -20.40 6.74
N HIS A 84 3.13 -19.99 6.17
CA HIS A 84 3.28 -19.68 4.74
C HIS A 84 2.51 -18.47 4.21
N LEU A 85 1.74 -17.75 5.03
CA LEU A 85 1.08 -16.52 4.62
C LEU A 85 1.90 -15.30 5.03
N TRP A 86 1.98 -14.34 4.09
CA TRP A 86 2.63 -13.04 4.27
C TRP A 86 1.69 -11.94 3.80
N TYR A 87 1.62 -10.87 4.56
CA TYR A 87 0.70 -9.77 4.35
C TYR A 87 1.44 -8.45 4.13
N ALA A 88 0.85 -7.59 3.31
CA ALA A 88 1.28 -6.20 3.18
C ALA A 88 0.06 -5.29 3.04
N LEU A 89 0.13 -4.11 3.64
CA LEU A 89 -0.82 -3.03 3.41
C LEU A 89 -0.18 -2.02 2.46
N ALA A 90 -0.88 -1.68 1.41
CA ALA A 90 -0.44 -0.80 0.33
C ALA A 90 -1.57 0.17 -0.06
N GLY A 91 -1.37 0.91 -1.14
CA GLY A 91 -2.39 1.74 -1.77
C GLY A 91 -2.20 1.81 -3.28
N VAL A 92 -3.26 2.13 -3.98
CA VAL A 92 -3.23 2.58 -5.36
C VAL A 92 -3.17 4.11 -5.33
N ASP A 93 -2.23 4.70 -6.06
CA ASP A 93 -2.14 6.16 -6.14
C ASP A 93 -3.41 6.73 -6.78
N LEU A 94 -3.87 7.88 -6.29
CA LEU A 94 -5.04 8.56 -6.87
C LEU A 94 -4.81 8.96 -8.34
N ASP A 95 -3.55 9.25 -8.69
CA ASP A 95 -3.14 9.59 -10.05
C ASP A 95 -2.52 8.40 -10.80
N ALA A 96 -2.70 7.16 -10.30
CA ALA A 96 -2.24 5.96 -10.99
C ALA A 96 -2.92 5.85 -12.36
N GLN A 97 -2.18 5.36 -13.35
CA GLN A 97 -2.78 5.03 -14.63
C GLN A 97 -3.78 3.87 -14.45
N SER A 98 -5.02 4.03 -14.93
CA SER A 98 -5.99 2.94 -14.97
C SER A 98 -5.59 1.86 -15.98
N GLY A 99 -6.07 0.63 -15.75
CA GLY A 99 -5.71 -0.54 -16.54
C GLY A 99 -4.77 -1.51 -15.82
N PRO A 100 -4.12 -2.42 -16.55
CA PRO A 100 -3.29 -3.47 -15.96
C PRO A 100 -1.99 -2.89 -15.37
N SER A 101 -1.66 -3.32 -14.17
CA SER A 101 -0.46 -2.93 -13.43
C SER A 101 0.16 -4.13 -12.73
N ASP A 102 1.49 -4.26 -12.78
CA ASP A 102 2.22 -5.39 -12.23
C ASP A 102 2.48 -5.27 -10.74
N LEU A 103 1.94 -6.19 -9.97
CA LEU A 103 2.32 -6.45 -8.58
C LEU A 103 3.42 -7.52 -8.57
N LYS A 104 4.64 -7.12 -8.22
CA LYS A 104 5.82 -8.01 -8.17
C LYS A 104 6.11 -8.41 -6.74
N VAL A 105 6.31 -9.71 -6.51
CA VAL A 105 6.64 -10.26 -5.19
C VAL A 105 7.88 -11.14 -5.30
N SER A 106 8.76 -11.06 -4.32
CA SER A 106 9.94 -11.92 -4.18
C SER A 106 10.02 -12.50 -2.77
N ALA A 107 10.39 -13.77 -2.66
CA ALA A 107 10.53 -14.50 -1.40
C ALA A 107 11.94 -15.08 -1.28
N HIS A 108 12.61 -14.80 -0.17
CA HIS A 108 13.86 -15.45 0.23
C HIS A 108 13.50 -16.65 1.11
N LEU A 109 13.67 -17.86 0.59
CA LEU A 109 13.31 -19.09 1.26
C LEU A 109 14.36 -19.48 2.31
N ARG A 110 13.97 -20.26 3.32
CA ARG A 110 14.91 -20.80 4.32
C ARG A 110 16.00 -21.68 3.72
N THR A 111 15.78 -22.22 2.52
CA THR A 111 16.78 -22.99 1.75
C THR A 111 17.87 -22.12 1.11
N GLY A 112 17.83 -20.79 1.28
CA GLY A 112 18.73 -19.83 0.63
C GLY A 112 18.30 -19.44 -0.79
N ARG A 113 17.31 -20.10 -1.38
CA ARG A 113 16.82 -19.80 -2.74
C ARG A 113 15.90 -18.56 -2.75
N TRP A 114 15.93 -17.84 -3.84
CA TRP A 114 14.96 -16.80 -4.15
C TRP A 114 13.87 -17.34 -5.07
N ALA A 115 12.66 -16.89 -4.85
CA ALA A 115 11.51 -17.09 -5.72
C ALA A 115 10.88 -15.75 -6.04
N SER A 116 10.29 -15.60 -7.23
CA SER A 116 9.58 -14.39 -7.63
C SER A 116 8.29 -14.75 -8.33
N GLY A 117 7.31 -13.87 -8.21
CA GLY A 117 6.03 -13.96 -8.88
C GLY A 117 5.55 -12.57 -9.29
N VAL A 118 4.80 -12.51 -10.36
CA VAL A 118 4.15 -11.29 -10.87
C VAL A 118 2.68 -11.58 -11.06
N LYS A 119 1.84 -10.65 -10.64
CA LYS A 119 0.39 -10.66 -10.92
C LYS A 119 -0.01 -9.34 -11.53
N SER A 120 -0.74 -9.40 -12.63
CA SER A 120 -1.38 -8.23 -13.21
C SER A 120 -2.65 -7.91 -12.42
N VAL A 121 -2.75 -6.67 -11.95
CA VAL A 121 -3.88 -6.10 -11.20
C VAL A 121 -4.49 -5.04 -12.10
N THR A 122 -5.76 -5.16 -12.43
CA THR A 122 -6.47 -4.12 -13.19
C THR A 122 -6.93 -3.03 -12.24
N ILE A 123 -6.53 -1.79 -12.53
CA ILE A 123 -6.93 -0.61 -11.75
C ILE A 123 -8.07 0.08 -12.49
N GLU A 124 -9.21 0.20 -11.82
CA GLU A 124 -10.35 0.94 -12.33
C GLU A 124 -10.20 2.45 -12.07
N PRO A 125 -10.72 3.30 -12.96
CA PRO A 125 -10.71 4.74 -12.73
C PRO A 125 -11.64 5.12 -11.58
N ILE A 126 -11.28 6.18 -10.84
CA ILE A 126 -12.18 6.81 -9.86
C ILE A 126 -13.04 7.87 -10.56
N ASN A 127 -14.32 7.90 -10.25
CA ASN A 127 -15.23 8.96 -10.64
C ASN A 127 -15.26 10.04 -9.55
N ALA A 128 -14.26 10.91 -9.56
CA ALA A 128 -14.20 12.01 -8.61
C ALA A 128 -15.06 13.19 -9.08
N SER A 129 -15.79 13.80 -8.16
CA SER A 129 -16.60 15.01 -8.38
C SER A 129 -15.73 16.26 -8.52
N ALA A 130 -16.35 17.37 -8.92
CA ALA A 130 -15.78 18.70 -8.81
C ALA A 130 -16.73 19.57 -7.99
N GLY A 131 -16.16 20.49 -7.20
CA GLY A 131 -16.93 21.36 -6.32
C GLY A 131 -16.26 22.72 -6.13
N ASN A 132 -17.06 23.72 -5.74
CA ASN A 132 -16.58 25.05 -5.38
C ASN A 132 -16.56 25.19 -3.86
N VAL A 133 -15.48 25.74 -3.32
CA VAL A 133 -15.30 25.95 -1.88
C VAL A 133 -14.92 27.39 -1.62
N GLN A 134 -15.63 28.02 -0.69
CA GLN A 134 -15.28 29.37 -0.22
C GLN A 134 -14.40 29.27 1.02
N VAL A 135 -13.25 29.90 1.00
CA VAL A 135 -12.30 29.97 2.13
C VAL A 135 -11.83 31.43 2.32
N PRO A 136 -11.32 31.79 3.51
CA PRO A 136 -10.70 33.11 3.72
C PRO A 136 -9.62 33.38 2.67
N GLU A 137 -9.57 34.64 2.17
CA GLU A 137 -8.72 35.06 1.04
C GLU A 137 -7.23 34.76 1.24
N GLN A 138 -6.73 34.90 2.47
CA GLN A 138 -5.35 34.58 2.83
C GLN A 138 -4.92 33.16 2.43
N TYR A 139 -5.85 32.19 2.37
CA TYR A 139 -5.54 30.81 1.97
C TYR A 139 -5.53 30.62 0.45
N VAL A 140 -6.00 31.58 -0.31
CA VAL A 140 -5.94 31.59 -1.78
C VAL A 140 -4.73 32.40 -2.25
N GLN A 141 -4.54 33.59 -1.64
CA GLN A 141 -3.46 34.54 -1.95
C GLN A 141 -2.59 34.83 -0.69
N PRO A 142 -1.72 33.86 -0.28
CA PRO A 142 -0.86 34.05 0.88
C PRO A 142 0.15 35.17 0.70
N SER A 143 0.40 35.94 1.76
CA SER A 143 1.48 36.92 1.85
C SER A 143 2.87 36.26 1.76
N PRO A 144 3.94 37.03 1.51
CA PRO A 144 5.32 36.50 1.51
C PRO A 144 5.73 35.84 2.85
N GLU A 145 5.22 36.31 3.97
CA GLU A 145 5.46 35.74 5.31
C GLU A 145 4.73 34.40 5.46
N GLU A 146 3.48 34.33 5.02
CA GLU A 146 2.69 33.09 5.04
C GLU A 146 3.27 32.04 4.10
N LEU A 147 3.82 32.43 2.93
CA LEU A 147 4.54 31.51 2.03
C LEU A 147 5.74 30.86 2.72
N LYS A 148 6.51 31.59 3.55
CA LYS A 148 7.61 31.02 4.35
C LYS A 148 7.10 30.00 5.37
N GLN A 149 5.96 30.27 6.00
CA GLN A 149 5.31 29.34 6.92
C GLN A 149 4.86 28.07 6.18
N ILE A 150 4.24 28.21 5.02
CA ILE A 150 3.79 27.11 4.17
C ILE A 150 4.97 26.20 3.77
N ASP A 151 6.09 26.81 3.35
CA ASP A 151 7.30 26.06 2.99
C ASP A 151 7.87 25.30 4.20
N HIS A 152 7.92 25.96 5.36
CA HIS A 152 8.36 25.33 6.61
C HIS A 152 7.47 24.14 6.99
N ASP A 153 6.15 24.31 6.93
CA ASP A 153 5.16 23.26 7.21
C ASP A 153 5.31 22.08 6.24
N GLY A 154 5.59 22.37 4.96
CA GLY A 154 5.90 21.37 3.95
C GLY A 154 7.12 20.51 4.31
N VAL A 155 8.19 21.13 4.80
CA VAL A 155 9.40 20.42 5.27
C VAL A 155 9.08 19.54 6.47
N LEU A 156 8.29 20.01 7.43
CA LEU A 156 7.91 19.22 8.61
C LEU A 156 7.06 18.01 8.23
N LYS A 157 6.04 18.18 7.38
CA LYS A 157 5.22 17.07 6.86
C LYS A 157 6.07 16.05 6.11
N LYS A 158 6.98 16.49 5.25
CA LYS A 158 7.89 15.61 4.51
C LYS A 158 8.76 14.78 5.46
N ARG A 159 9.26 15.37 6.54
CA ARG A 159 10.02 14.64 7.57
C ARG A 159 9.16 13.63 8.31
N ALA A 160 7.93 13.98 8.68
CA ALA A 160 7.00 13.08 9.35
C ALA A 160 6.67 11.84 8.47
N PHE A 161 6.37 12.03 7.19
CA PHE A 161 6.09 10.94 6.25
C PHE A 161 7.33 10.11 5.84
N ALA A 162 8.54 10.61 6.09
CA ALA A 162 9.77 9.84 5.87
C ALA A 162 10.03 8.81 6.98
N LEU A 163 9.39 8.97 8.15
CA LEU A 163 9.53 8.03 9.27
C LEU A 163 8.86 6.70 8.92
N ASN A 164 9.63 5.62 8.92
CA ASN A 164 9.15 4.29 8.54
C ASN A 164 9.54 3.24 9.56
N THR A 165 8.58 2.40 9.92
CA THR A 165 8.81 1.14 10.61
C THR A 165 8.43 -0.01 9.68
N SER A 166 9.30 -1.01 9.54
CA SER A 166 9.06 -2.15 8.65
C SER A 166 7.97 -3.10 9.18
N ARG A 167 7.65 -3.00 10.48
CA ARG A 167 6.58 -3.79 11.12
C ARG A 167 5.29 -3.00 11.17
N PRO A 168 4.13 -3.67 11.03
CA PRO A 168 2.85 -3.03 11.31
C PRO A 168 2.79 -2.63 12.79
N LEU A 169 2.26 -1.44 13.05
CA LEU A 169 1.91 -0.97 14.39
C LEU A 169 0.39 -1.04 14.60
N TRP A 170 -0.35 -1.28 13.54
CA TRP A 170 -1.79 -1.51 13.52
C TRP A 170 -2.14 -2.98 13.79
N SER A 171 -3.38 -3.24 14.20
CA SER A 171 -3.96 -4.59 14.35
C SER A 171 -5.46 -4.52 14.09
N GLY A 172 -5.98 -5.48 13.32
CA GLY A 172 -7.37 -5.46 12.87
C GLY A 172 -7.69 -4.29 11.94
N SER A 173 -8.94 -4.20 11.52
CA SER A 173 -9.42 -3.11 10.67
C SER A 173 -9.26 -1.75 11.33
N PHE A 174 -9.13 -0.70 10.54
CA PHE A 174 -9.15 0.68 11.02
C PHE A 174 -10.57 1.04 11.47
N GLY A 175 -10.69 1.95 12.42
CA GLY A 175 -11.98 2.44 12.92
C GLY A 175 -12.27 3.85 12.45
N GLU A 176 -13.54 4.23 12.50
CA GLU A 176 -13.95 5.60 12.22
C GLU A 176 -13.29 6.59 13.18
N PRO A 177 -12.79 7.73 12.66
CA PRO A 177 -12.07 8.71 13.48
C PRO A 177 -13.00 9.56 14.35
N ILE A 178 -14.28 9.65 14.01
CA ILE A 178 -15.26 10.48 14.67
C ILE A 178 -16.66 9.84 14.52
N ASP A 179 -17.54 10.10 15.46
CA ASP A 179 -18.94 9.67 15.41
C ASP A 179 -19.78 10.65 14.60
N ALA A 180 -19.59 10.62 13.30
CA ALA A 180 -20.31 11.42 12.31
C ALA A 180 -20.26 10.74 10.94
N PRO A 181 -21.25 10.92 10.07
CA PRO A 181 -21.20 10.39 8.71
C PRO A 181 -20.10 11.11 7.90
N SER A 182 -19.39 10.36 7.06
CA SER A 182 -18.46 10.92 6.10
C SER A 182 -19.18 11.50 4.87
N THR A 183 -18.58 12.48 4.22
CA THR A 183 -18.98 12.93 2.89
C THR A 183 -18.11 12.24 1.83
N PRO A 184 -18.68 11.71 0.73
CA PRO A 184 -17.90 11.07 -0.34
C PRO A 184 -17.17 12.12 -1.16
N SER A 185 -16.05 12.62 -0.66
CA SER A 185 -15.31 13.76 -1.22
C SER A 185 -13.85 13.46 -1.54
N PHE A 186 -13.38 12.21 -1.33
CA PHE A 186 -12.02 11.81 -1.69
C PHE A 186 -11.78 11.93 -3.21
N GLY A 187 -10.68 12.55 -3.59
CA GLY A 187 -10.31 12.76 -4.99
C GLY A 187 -11.04 13.92 -5.67
N GLU A 188 -11.97 14.58 -4.98
CA GLU A 188 -12.70 15.72 -5.53
C GLU A 188 -11.76 16.83 -5.97
N THR A 189 -12.01 17.40 -7.16
CA THR A 189 -11.33 18.61 -7.61
C THR A 189 -12.08 19.82 -7.06
N ARG A 190 -11.44 20.61 -6.19
CA ARG A 190 -12.04 21.79 -5.55
C ARG A 190 -11.49 23.08 -6.16
N LEU A 191 -12.38 23.91 -6.64
CA LEU A 191 -12.08 25.27 -7.04
C LEU A 191 -12.35 26.22 -5.85
N MET A 192 -11.27 26.73 -5.26
CA MET A 192 -11.34 27.63 -4.10
C MET A 192 -11.48 29.07 -4.55
N ASN A 193 -12.52 29.77 -4.08
CA ASN A 193 -12.86 31.15 -4.39
C ASN A 193 -12.83 31.43 -5.90
N GLU A 194 -13.15 30.44 -6.75
CA GLU A 194 -13.11 30.54 -8.22
C GLU A 194 -11.70 30.78 -8.82
N GLU A 195 -10.65 30.75 -8.03
CA GLU A 195 -9.30 31.12 -8.46
C GLU A 195 -8.31 29.95 -8.43
N LYS A 196 -8.35 29.13 -7.38
CA LYS A 196 -7.31 28.11 -7.13
C LYS A 196 -7.85 26.70 -7.11
N THR A 197 -7.37 25.88 -8.02
CA THR A 197 -7.71 24.46 -8.04
C THR A 197 -6.86 23.65 -7.06
N SER A 198 -7.49 22.73 -6.35
CA SER A 198 -6.84 21.80 -5.44
C SER A 198 -7.53 20.44 -5.50
N ARG A 199 -6.78 19.37 -5.20
CA ARG A 199 -7.30 18.01 -5.08
C ARG A 199 -7.58 17.70 -3.62
N HIS A 200 -8.75 17.15 -3.32
CA HIS A 200 -9.11 16.71 -1.95
C HIS A 200 -8.52 15.32 -1.69
N LEU A 201 -7.51 15.23 -0.81
CA LEU A 201 -6.74 14.00 -0.58
C LEU A 201 -7.23 13.18 0.62
N GLY A 202 -8.37 13.55 1.18
CA GLY A 202 -9.01 12.90 2.31
C GLY A 202 -10.52 12.90 2.18
N THR A 203 -11.17 12.71 3.30
CA THR A 203 -12.63 12.75 3.43
C THR A 203 -12.99 13.67 4.58
N ASP A 204 -14.04 14.47 4.38
CA ASP A 204 -14.56 15.36 5.41
C ASP A 204 -15.67 14.67 6.18
N TYR A 205 -15.63 14.85 7.49
CA TYR A 205 -16.67 14.42 8.43
C TYR A 205 -17.29 15.69 9.05
N PRO A 206 -18.46 16.14 8.57
CA PRO A 206 -19.17 17.27 9.17
C PRO A 206 -19.41 17.01 10.67
N ALA A 207 -18.86 17.85 11.51
CA ALA A 207 -18.96 17.71 12.95
C ALA A 207 -18.91 19.09 13.60
N LYS A 208 -19.66 19.25 14.70
CA LYS A 208 -19.56 20.46 15.52
C LYS A 208 -18.16 20.58 16.11
N GLU A 209 -17.69 21.81 16.29
CA GLU A 209 -16.48 22.08 17.03
C GLU A 209 -16.54 21.44 18.43
N GLY A 210 -15.43 20.83 18.85
CA GLY A 210 -15.36 20.14 20.14
C GLY A 210 -15.82 18.67 20.12
N THR A 211 -16.23 18.11 18.94
CA THR A 211 -16.55 16.69 18.85
C THR A 211 -15.28 15.84 19.00
N THR A 212 -15.36 14.75 19.78
CA THR A 212 -14.21 13.89 20.09
C THR A 212 -13.66 13.21 18.81
N VAL A 213 -12.36 13.37 18.57
CA VAL A 213 -11.61 12.70 17.51
C VAL A 213 -10.77 11.57 18.10
N ARG A 214 -10.86 10.38 17.48
CA ARG A 214 -10.18 9.15 17.89
C ARG A 214 -9.20 8.69 16.82
N VAL A 215 -8.09 8.11 17.25
CA VAL A 215 -7.17 7.48 16.30
C VAL A 215 -7.78 6.20 15.70
N SER A 216 -7.73 6.07 14.37
CA SER A 216 -8.33 4.95 13.63
C SER A 216 -7.67 3.61 13.89
N ASN A 217 -6.37 3.56 14.19
CA ASN A 217 -5.66 2.36 14.62
C ASN A 217 -4.44 2.72 15.46
N SER A 218 -3.81 1.73 16.08
CA SER A 218 -2.63 1.92 16.90
C SER A 218 -1.44 2.40 16.07
N GLY A 219 -0.57 3.22 16.67
CA GLY A 219 0.58 3.80 15.98
C GLY A 219 1.44 4.70 16.87
N VAL A 220 2.27 5.50 16.21
CA VAL A 220 3.10 6.54 16.84
C VAL A 220 2.76 7.88 16.22
N VAL A 221 2.50 8.89 17.03
CA VAL A 221 2.31 10.28 16.58
C VAL A 221 3.63 10.81 16.06
N VAL A 222 3.67 11.18 14.79
CA VAL A 222 4.89 11.68 14.12
C VAL A 222 4.85 13.18 13.85
N LEU A 223 3.66 13.78 13.99
CA LEU A 223 3.44 15.22 13.94
C LEU A 223 2.21 15.58 14.77
N ALA A 224 2.28 16.64 15.58
CA ALA A 224 1.15 17.15 16.38
C ALA A 224 1.37 18.64 16.68
N ARG A 225 0.84 19.54 15.83
CA ARG A 225 1.04 20.99 15.92
C ARG A 225 0.07 21.78 15.06
N SER A 226 0.13 23.10 15.14
CA SER A 226 -0.56 24.00 14.23
C SER A 226 0.26 24.22 12.96
N MET A 227 -0.41 24.26 11.80
CA MET A 227 0.12 24.54 10.48
C MET A 227 -0.78 25.50 9.70
N TYR A 228 -0.25 26.14 8.68
CA TYR A 228 -0.96 27.20 7.97
C TYR A 228 -2.27 26.72 7.32
N TYR A 229 -2.19 25.72 6.43
CA TYR A 229 -3.37 25.20 5.73
C TYR A 229 -4.17 24.18 6.55
N GLU A 230 -3.48 23.31 7.23
CA GLU A 230 -4.07 22.18 7.95
C GLU A 230 -4.68 22.59 9.31
N GLY A 231 -4.37 23.80 9.79
CA GLY A 231 -4.69 24.18 11.15
C GLY A 231 -4.00 23.26 12.16
N ASN A 232 -4.66 22.91 13.24
CA ASN A 232 -4.13 21.90 14.17
C ASN A 232 -4.22 20.53 13.52
N ILE A 233 -3.05 19.90 13.32
CA ILE A 233 -2.89 18.62 12.63
C ILE A 233 -2.25 17.58 13.53
N ILE A 234 -2.68 16.33 13.38
CA ILE A 234 -2.03 15.14 13.93
C ILE A 234 -1.73 14.18 12.78
N ILE A 235 -0.49 13.66 12.70
CA ILE A 235 -0.11 12.56 11.80
C ILE A 235 0.31 11.38 12.65
N VAL A 236 -0.31 10.22 12.39
CA VAL A 236 0.00 8.95 13.05
C VAL A 236 0.62 7.98 12.06
N ASN A 237 1.80 7.45 12.39
CA ASN A 237 2.48 6.39 11.65
C ASN A 237 2.04 5.03 12.19
N HIS A 238 1.41 4.23 11.32
CA HIS A 238 0.94 2.88 11.62
C HIS A 238 1.94 1.77 11.22
N GLY A 239 3.15 2.15 10.81
CA GLY A 239 4.14 1.23 10.27
C GLY A 239 3.95 0.97 8.77
N GLN A 240 4.93 0.32 8.14
CA GLN A 240 4.91 -0.05 6.73
C GLN A 240 4.64 1.11 5.76
N ARG A 241 5.05 2.34 6.15
CA ARG A 241 4.78 3.59 5.43
C ARG A 241 3.29 3.93 5.32
N PHE A 242 2.46 3.44 6.25
CA PHE A 242 1.05 3.74 6.30
C PHE A 242 0.77 4.78 7.40
N PHE A 243 0.04 5.84 7.04
CA PHE A 243 -0.23 6.99 7.91
C PHE A 243 -1.70 7.36 7.86
N THR A 244 -2.21 7.89 8.99
CA THR A 244 -3.46 8.64 9.02
C THR A 244 -3.20 10.07 9.49
N VAL A 245 -4.01 11.00 8.98
CA VAL A 245 -3.88 12.43 9.21
C VAL A 245 -5.22 12.99 9.66
N TYR A 246 -5.21 13.82 10.69
CA TYR A 246 -6.38 14.45 11.30
C TYR A 246 -6.14 15.95 11.32
N MET A 247 -6.98 16.73 10.62
CA MET A 247 -6.78 18.17 10.45
C MET A 247 -7.95 19.00 10.97
N HIS A 248 -7.72 20.30 11.02
CA HIS A 248 -8.68 21.34 11.41
C HIS A 248 -9.17 21.23 12.86
N LEU A 249 -8.35 20.59 13.72
CA LEU A 249 -8.71 20.34 15.11
C LEU A 249 -8.79 21.65 15.93
N SER A 250 -9.72 21.73 16.88
CA SER A 250 -9.74 22.80 17.89
C SER A 250 -8.74 22.54 18.99
N ARG A 251 -8.43 21.25 19.30
CA ARG A 251 -7.50 20.84 20.35
C ARG A 251 -6.74 19.58 19.96
N ILE A 252 -5.48 19.54 20.34
CA ILE A 252 -4.59 18.37 20.25
C ILE A 252 -4.35 17.83 21.64
N ASP A 253 -4.62 16.53 21.86
CA ASP A 253 -4.49 15.86 23.17
C ASP A 253 -3.32 14.87 23.23
N VAL A 254 -2.46 14.84 22.21
CA VAL A 254 -1.31 13.95 22.08
C VAL A 254 -0.06 14.75 21.69
N HIS A 255 1.11 14.14 21.80
CA HIS A 255 2.40 14.77 21.48
C HIS A 255 3.20 13.91 20.50
N GLU A 256 4.10 14.54 19.77
CA GLU A 256 5.04 13.85 18.86
C GLU A 256 5.89 12.83 19.63
N GLY A 257 6.11 11.64 19.04
CA GLY A 257 6.76 10.49 19.65
C GLY A 257 5.85 9.63 20.54
N GLY A 258 4.67 10.14 20.92
CA GLY A 258 3.68 9.40 21.72
C GLY A 258 3.11 8.19 21.01
N ARG A 259 2.93 7.08 21.72
CA ARG A 259 2.21 5.90 21.23
C ARG A 259 0.71 6.06 21.48
N VAL A 260 -0.09 5.73 20.48
CA VAL A 260 -1.55 5.76 20.56
C VAL A 260 -2.12 4.36 20.27
N ARG A 261 -3.27 4.06 20.88
CA ARG A 261 -4.01 2.80 20.70
C ARG A 261 -5.29 3.07 19.92
N LYS A 262 -5.68 2.13 19.04
CA LYS A 262 -6.94 2.20 18.31
C LYS A 262 -8.10 2.67 19.20
N GLY A 263 -8.86 3.68 18.74
CA GLY A 263 -9.99 4.26 19.46
C GLY A 263 -9.63 5.24 20.57
N GLN A 264 -8.34 5.46 20.86
CA GLN A 264 -7.91 6.47 21.82
C GLN A 264 -8.28 7.87 21.34
N THR A 265 -8.81 8.71 22.23
CA THR A 265 -9.01 10.14 21.95
C THR A 265 -7.66 10.82 21.72
N ILE A 266 -7.55 11.60 20.62
CA ILE A 266 -6.34 12.31 20.23
C ILE A 266 -6.54 13.82 20.11
N GLY A 267 -7.80 14.30 20.14
CA GLY A 267 -8.13 15.72 20.05
C GLY A 267 -9.62 15.95 19.86
N LEU A 268 -9.97 17.16 19.48
CA LEU A 268 -11.33 17.59 19.21
C LEU A 268 -11.42 18.22 17.82
N SER A 269 -12.51 17.95 17.08
CA SER A 269 -12.80 18.60 15.82
C SER A 269 -12.92 20.11 15.96
N GLY A 270 -12.70 20.85 14.89
CA GLY A 270 -12.73 22.30 14.92
C GLY A 270 -12.89 22.94 13.54
N ALA A 271 -12.38 24.16 13.43
CA ALA A 271 -12.40 24.97 12.21
C ALA A 271 -11.08 25.74 12.04
N THR A 272 -9.94 25.18 12.45
CA THR A 272 -8.64 25.84 12.32
C THR A 272 -8.04 25.60 10.92
N GLY A 273 -7.23 26.56 10.43
CA GLY A 273 -6.62 26.48 9.10
C GLY A 273 -7.58 26.82 7.95
N ARG A 274 -7.33 26.23 6.77
CA ARG A 274 -8.08 26.52 5.52
C ARG A 274 -9.38 25.71 5.45
N VAL A 275 -10.45 26.22 5.99
CA VAL A 275 -11.76 25.58 6.05
C VAL A 275 -12.88 26.54 5.67
N SER A 276 -14.02 26.01 5.25
CA SER A 276 -15.29 26.75 5.05
C SER A 276 -16.22 26.67 6.27
N GLY A 277 -15.94 25.79 7.22
CA GLY A 277 -16.73 25.58 8.43
C GLY A 277 -16.23 24.41 9.29
N PRO A 278 -16.82 24.19 10.47
CA PRO A 278 -16.39 23.12 11.38
C PRO A 278 -16.54 21.71 10.78
N HIS A 279 -15.46 20.93 10.76
CA HIS A 279 -15.43 19.53 10.35
C HIS A 279 -14.13 18.85 10.80
N LEU A 280 -14.06 17.54 10.71
CA LEU A 280 -12.81 16.80 10.70
C LEU A 280 -12.45 16.47 9.26
N HIS A 281 -11.29 16.91 8.79
CA HIS A 281 -10.67 16.39 7.58
C HIS A 281 -9.78 15.22 7.96
N PHE A 282 -10.03 14.04 7.36
CA PHE A 282 -9.33 12.80 7.64
C PHE A 282 -8.68 12.24 6.38
N GLU A 283 -7.36 12.02 6.43
CA GLU A 283 -6.61 11.40 5.33
C GLU A 283 -6.00 10.06 5.72
N ALA A 284 -5.82 9.21 4.73
CA ALA A 284 -4.96 8.04 4.80
C ALA A 284 -3.90 8.11 3.69
N LYS A 285 -2.67 7.68 4.02
CA LYS A 285 -1.55 7.69 3.05
C LYS A 285 -0.75 6.40 3.13
N TRP A 286 -0.41 5.85 1.96
CA TRP A 286 0.59 4.82 1.83
C TRP A 286 1.79 5.39 1.08
N ALA A 287 2.94 5.44 1.74
CA ALA A 287 4.11 6.14 1.23
C ALA A 287 3.79 7.63 0.97
N ASP A 288 3.88 8.05 -0.28
CA ASP A 288 3.52 9.38 -0.77
C ASP A 288 2.14 9.43 -1.46
N SER A 289 1.49 8.26 -1.63
CA SER A 289 0.15 8.17 -2.21
C SER A 289 -0.95 8.44 -1.20
N ALA A 290 -1.87 9.32 -1.52
CA ALA A 290 -3.13 9.42 -0.80
C ALA A 290 -4.04 8.23 -1.17
N VAL A 291 -4.72 7.67 -0.17
CA VAL A 291 -5.71 6.61 -0.35
C VAL A 291 -6.99 6.98 0.38
N ASP A 292 -8.13 6.52 -0.16
CA ASP A 292 -9.45 6.81 0.39
C ASP A 292 -9.57 6.29 1.82
N PRO A 293 -9.70 7.17 2.82
CA PRO A 293 -9.77 6.77 4.21
C PRO A 293 -11.09 6.05 4.56
N VAL A 294 -12.18 6.28 3.82
CA VAL A 294 -13.44 5.55 4.01
C VAL A 294 -13.28 4.10 3.57
N GLN A 295 -12.63 3.87 2.42
CA GLN A 295 -12.30 2.52 1.98
C GLN A 295 -11.35 1.81 2.97
N LEU A 296 -10.44 2.56 3.62
CA LEU A 296 -9.54 2.00 4.63
C LEU A 296 -10.30 1.49 5.86
N VAL A 297 -11.27 2.23 6.37
CA VAL A 297 -12.04 1.80 7.57
C VAL A 297 -12.97 0.62 7.27
N HIS A 298 -13.38 0.45 6.01
CA HIS A 298 -14.18 -0.68 5.55
C HIS A 298 -13.33 -1.91 5.16
N LEU A 299 -12.00 -1.75 5.03
CA LEU A 299 -11.12 -2.86 4.66
C LEU A 299 -10.98 -3.85 5.82
N THR A 300 -11.31 -5.13 5.56
CA THR A 300 -11.15 -6.18 6.56
C THR A 300 -9.69 -6.58 6.68
N LEU A 301 -9.08 -6.30 7.83
CA LEU A 301 -7.69 -6.60 8.12
C LEU A 301 -7.59 -7.61 9.28
N PRO A 302 -6.56 -8.48 9.28
CA PRO A 302 -6.37 -9.47 10.33
C PRO A 302 -5.95 -8.82 11.65
N ASP A 303 -6.40 -9.41 12.75
CA ASP A 303 -5.83 -9.13 14.05
C ASP A 303 -4.39 -9.63 14.10
N LEU A 304 -3.48 -8.76 14.53
CA LEU A 304 -2.07 -9.07 14.67
C LEU A 304 -1.75 -9.16 16.16
N LYS A 305 -1.09 -10.24 16.57
CA LYS A 305 -0.57 -10.30 17.94
C LYS A 305 0.48 -9.21 18.14
N PRO A 306 0.43 -8.49 19.27
CA PRO A 306 1.51 -7.59 19.62
C PRO A 306 2.83 -8.39 19.61
N PRO A 307 3.95 -7.80 19.14
CA PRO A 307 5.24 -8.44 19.27
C PRO A 307 5.46 -8.75 20.75
N GLU A 308 5.79 -10.01 21.06
CA GLU A 308 6.23 -10.38 22.40
C GLU A 308 7.34 -9.42 22.80
N ARG A 309 7.16 -8.75 23.95
CA ARG A 309 8.24 -7.92 24.50
C ARG A 309 9.39 -8.87 24.72
N SER A 310 10.49 -8.73 23.98
CA SER A 310 11.72 -9.39 24.34
C SER A 310 12.02 -8.98 25.77
N ARG A 311 11.88 -9.91 26.71
CA ARG A 311 12.40 -9.70 28.06
C ARG A 311 13.88 -9.44 27.88
N ALA A 312 14.30 -8.20 28.05
CA ALA A 312 15.70 -7.88 28.19
C ALA A 312 16.17 -8.65 29.44
N HIS A 313 17.03 -9.62 29.24
CA HIS A 313 17.81 -10.27 30.29
C HIS A 313 18.97 -9.36 30.67
#